data_9d077fbed733dfe002b45fe70ca6030f
#
_entry.id   9d077fbed733dfe002b45fe70ca6030f
#
_cell.length_a   1.000
_cell.length_b   1.000
_cell.length_c   1.000
_cell.angle_alpha   90.00
_cell.angle_beta   90.00
_cell.angle_gamma   90.00
#
_symmetry.space_group_name_H-M   'P 1'
#
loop_
_entity.id
_entity.type
_entity.pdbx_description
1 polymer ?
#
loop_
_entity_poly.entity_id
_entity_poly.type
_entity_poly.pdbx_seq_one_letter_code
_entity_poly.pdbx_strand_id
1 'polypeptide(L)'
;SLVGVDFSKEAVRLSRKWYSEQENLSFIEGNAESLPINDSAFDVVYNVESSHCYGNMRAFAEEVNRVLRAGGHFCWSDFRDEETMQKVQALFIDSGFKLVSKKEITREVLAALDEINEAKIEQIRKNVPKSIRKSFETFAGVKGTPVYEGFRSGSLHYHRYLLVKPE
;
A
#
# COMPACT_ATOMS: atom_id res chain seq x y z
N SER A 1 0.45 3.46 19.77
CA SER A 1 1.73 3.22 19.09
C SER A 1 1.48 2.71 17.67
N LEU A 2 2.41 2.96 16.78
CA LEU A 2 2.40 2.55 15.38
C LEU A 2 3.63 1.69 15.09
N VAL A 3 3.44 0.60 14.36
CA VAL A 3 4.55 -0.26 13.91
C VAL A 3 4.54 -0.30 12.39
N GLY A 4 5.61 0.21 11.76
CA GLY A 4 5.86 0.04 10.33
C GLY A 4 6.59 -1.27 10.06
N VAL A 5 6.12 -2.03 9.07
CA VAL A 5 6.78 -3.27 8.63
C VAL A 5 7.23 -3.11 7.19
N ASP A 6 8.47 -3.41 6.91
CA ASP A 6 9.02 -3.41 5.55
C ASP A 6 9.92 -4.63 5.34
N PHE A 7 9.91 -5.19 4.14
CA PHE A 7 10.75 -6.32 3.76
C PHE A 7 12.22 -5.94 3.61
N SER A 8 12.49 -4.66 3.31
CA SER A 8 13.83 -4.14 3.09
C SER A 8 14.49 -3.70 4.40
N LYS A 9 15.57 -4.39 4.80
CA LYS A 9 16.43 -3.99 5.92
C LYS A 9 16.89 -2.54 5.82
N GLU A 10 17.20 -2.09 4.62
CA GLU A 10 17.69 -0.73 4.39
C GLU A 10 16.57 0.30 4.55
N ALA A 11 15.35 0.01 4.08
CA ALA A 11 14.20 0.87 4.32
C ALA A 11 13.89 0.99 5.81
N VAL A 12 13.90 -0.11 6.54
CA VAL A 12 13.72 -0.13 8.01
C VAL A 12 14.82 0.69 8.71
N ARG A 13 16.09 0.51 8.32
CA ARG A 13 17.23 1.26 8.88
C ARG A 13 17.08 2.77 8.67
N LEU A 14 16.69 3.18 7.46
CA LEU A 14 16.47 4.59 7.12
C LEU A 14 15.27 5.17 7.86
N SER A 15 14.16 4.45 7.92
CA SER A 15 12.97 4.87 8.65
C SER A 15 13.26 5.07 10.14
N ARG A 16 13.96 4.14 10.77
CA ARG A 16 14.40 4.29 12.17
C ARG A 16 15.28 5.52 12.37
N LYS A 17 16.16 5.83 11.41
CA LYS A 17 17.02 7.02 11.47
C LYS A 17 16.23 8.31 11.32
N TRP A 18 15.30 8.37 10.37
CA TRP A 18 14.54 9.58 10.08
C TRP A 18 13.48 9.91 11.13
N TYR A 19 12.95 8.88 11.79
CA TYR A 19 11.89 9.02 12.78
C TYR A 19 12.36 8.67 14.20
N SER A 20 13.67 8.78 14.48
CA SER A 20 14.26 8.42 15.77
C SER A 20 13.71 9.17 16.97
N GLU A 21 13.16 10.38 16.76
CA GLU A 21 12.56 11.21 17.81
C GLU A 21 11.09 10.91 18.08
N GLN A 22 10.49 9.98 17.31
CA GLN A 22 9.06 9.63 17.44
C GLN A 22 8.89 8.43 18.38
N GLU A 23 8.62 8.69 19.66
CA GLU A 23 8.53 7.64 20.70
C GLU A 23 7.41 6.60 20.43
N ASN A 24 6.33 7.01 19.75
CA ASN A 24 5.19 6.14 19.47
C ASN A 24 5.28 5.40 18.12
N LEU A 25 6.38 5.53 17.39
CA LEU A 25 6.59 4.95 16.08
C LEU A 25 7.80 4.02 16.10
N SER A 26 7.63 2.80 15.66
CA SER A 26 8.70 1.82 15.49
C SER A 26 8.66 1.16 14.13
N PHE A 27 9.79 0.62 13.69
CA PHE A 27 9.91 -0.07 12.41
C PHE A 27 10.58 -1.41 12.60
N ILE A 28 10.03 -2.45 11.97
CA ILE A 28 10.59 -3.80 12.01
C ILE A 28 10.74 -4.34 10.59
N GLU A 29 11.75 -5.17 10.39
CA GLU A 29 11.89 -5.96 9.18
C GLU A 29 10.89 -7.11 9.25
N GLY A 30 10.15 -7.34 8.15
CA GLY A 30 9.19 -8.43 8.06
C GLY A 30 8.60 -8.59 6.68
N ASN A 31 8.15 -9.80 6.39
CA ASN A 31 7.37 -10.11 5.22
C ASN A 31 5.88 -9.93 5.55
N ALA A 32 5.16 -9.15 4.74
CA ALA A 32 3.72 -8.93 4.92
C ALA A 32 2.89 -10.24 4.80
N GLU A 33 3.43 -11.24 4.13
CA GLU A 33 2.84 -12.57 3.96
C GLU A 33 3.18 -13.54 5.12
N SER A 34 4.01 -13.11 6.09
CA SER A 34 4.39 -13.84 7.30
C SER A 34 4.94 -12.85 8.32
N LEU A 35 4.05 -12.12 9.00
CA LEU A 35 4.40 -11.02 9.89
C LEU A 35 5.04 -11.54 11.20
N PRO A 36 6.19 -10.99 11.62
CA PRO A 36 6.82 -11.32 12.90
C PRO A 36 6.12 -10.61 14.06
N ILE A 37 4.82 -10.79 14.16
CA ILE A 37 3.91 -10.09 15.07
C ILE A 37 2.96 -11.12 15.68
N ASN A 38 2.66 -10.98 16.97
CA ASN A 38 1.72 -11.86 17.65
C ASN A 38 0.28 -11.69 17.16
N ASP A 39 -0.54 -12.70 17.36
CA ASP A 39 -1.97 -12.65 17.07
C ASP A 39 -2.66 -11.56 17.89
N SER A 40 -3.68 -10.95 17.30
CA SER A 40 -4.53 -9.95 17.97
C SER A 40 -3.75 -8.82 18.65
N ALA A 41 -2.69 -8.34 18.01
CA ALA A 41 -1.83 -7.29 18.53
C ALA A 41 -2.35 -5.87 18.26
N PHE A 42 -3.14 -5.68 17.20
CA PHE A 42 -3.53 -4.36 16.71
C PHE A 42 -5.04 -4.17 16.60
N ASP A 43 -5.46 -2.93 16.79
CA ASP A 43 -6.83 -2.49 16.56
C ASP A 43 -7.05 -2.05 15.11
N VAL A 44 -5.99 -1.57 14.45
CA VAL A 44 -6.02 -1.10 13.07
C VAL A 44 -4.76 -1.57 12.33
N VAL A 45 -4.95 -2.08 11.13
CA VAL A 45 -3.88 -2.29 10.14
C VAL A 45 -4.21 -1.44 8.91
N TYR A 46 -3.21 -0.79 8.34
CA TYR A 46 -3.37 -0.16 7.04
C TYR A 46 -2.27 -0.58 6.07
N ASN A 47 -2.63 -0.66 4.80
CA ASN A 47 -1.74 -0.96 3.70
C ASN A 47 -2.08 -0.03 2.53
N VAL A 48 -1.08 0.71 2.06
CA VAL A 48 -1.24 1.69 0.99
C VAL A 48 -0.20 1.44 -0.08
N GLU A 49 -0.66 1.18 -1.30
CA GLU A 49 0.18 1.09 -2.52
C GLU A 49 1.38 0.14 -2.40
N SER A 50 1.20 -1.01 -1.76
CA SER A 50 2.28 -2.00 -1.64
C SER A 50 1.84 -3.42 -1.98
N SER A 51 0.58 -3.76 -1.78
CA SER A 51 0.10 -5.13 -1.95
C SER A 51 0.10 -5.63 -3.41
N HIS A 52 0.22 -4.73 -4.38
CA HIS A 52 0.41 -5.11 -5.79
C HIS A 52 1.78 -5.75 -6.06
N CYS A 53 2.73 -5.62 -5.14
CA CYS A 53 4.05 -6.23 -5.21
C CYS A 53 4.14 -7.60 -4.48
N TYR A 54 3.07 -8.03 -3.80
CA TYR A 54 3.11 -9.26 -2.99
C TYR A 54 2.93 -10.51 -3.86
N GLY A 55 3.66 -11.56 -3.53
CA GLY A 55 3.60 -12.85 -4.24
C GLY A 55 2.37 -13.67 -3.88
N ASN A 56 1.88 -13.53 -2.63
CA ASN A 56 0.75 -14.29 -2.12
C ASN A 56 -0.24 -13.40 -1.36
N MET A 57 -1.21 -12.83 -2.09
CA MET A 57 -2.25 -11.97 -1.51
C MET A 57 -3.12 -12.66 -0.46
N ARG A 58 -3.30 -14.00 -0.55
CA ARG A 58 -4.07 -14.75 0.45
C ARG A 58 -3.32 -14.82 1.77
N ALA A 59 -2.04 -15.19 1.74
CA ALA A 59 -1.21 -15.20 2.94
C ALA A 59 -1.15 -13.82 3.61
N PHE A 60 -1.03 -12.75 2.81
CA PHE A 60 -1.10 -11.38 3.32
C PHE A 60 -2.43 -11.07 4.02
N ALA A 61 -3.56 -11.40 3.41
CA ALA A 61 -4.88 -11.14 4.00
C ALA A 61 -5.11 -11.94 5.29
N GLU A 62 -4.67 -13.20 5.33
CA GLU A 62 -4.73 -14.06 6.50
C GLU A 62 -3.85 -13.52 7.64
N GLU A 63 -2.64 -13.04 7.34
CA GLU A 63 -1.76 -12.41 8.32
C GLU A 63 -2.35 -11.10 8.87
N VAL A 64 -2.92 -10.25 8.03
CA VAL A 64 -3.63 -9.04 8.50
C VAL A 64 -4.78 -9.43 9.42
N ASN A 65 -5.56 -10.45 9.05
CA ASN A 65 -6.65 -10.93 9.90
C ASN A 65 -6.11 -11.49 11.23
N ARG A 66 -5.03 -12.26 11.22
CA ARG A 66 -4.41 -12.85 12.40
C ARG A 66 -3.94 -11.79 13.40
N VAL A 67 -3.24 -10.76 12.94
CA VAL A 67 -2.68 -9.71 13.82
C VAL A 67 -3.71 -8.70 14.32
N LEU A 68 -4.87 -8.61 13.67
CA LEU A 68 -5.98 -7.77 14.14
C LEU A 68 -6.74 -8.44 15.30
N ARG A 69 -7.13 -7.64 16.28
CA ARG A 69 -8.11 -8.04 17.29
C ARG A 69 -9.49 -8.23 16.67
N ALA A 70 -10.36 -8.98 17.33
CA ALA A 70 -11.78 -9.01 17.00
C ALA A 70 -12.34 -7.57 17.04
N GLY A 71 -13.18 -7.20 16.08
CA GLY A 71 -13.64 -5.81 15.87
C GLY A 71 -12.60 -4.87 15.27
N GLY A 72 -11.37 -5.29 15.06
CA GLY A 72 -10.29 -4.48 14.48
C GLY A 72 -10.51 -4.18 13.00
N HIS A 73 -9.92 -3.08 12.52
CA HIS A 73 -10.14 -2.56 11.18
C HIS A 73 -8.93 -2.73 10.27
N PHE A 74 -9.18 -3.11 9.03
CA PHE A 74 -8.20 -3.11 7.96
C PHE A 74 -8.52 -2.02 6.93
N CYS A 75 -7.63 -1.04 6.82
CA CYS A 75 -7.68 0.05 5.85
C CYS A 75 -6.74 -0.30 4.69
N TRP A 76 -7.30 -0.63 3.54
CA TRP A 76 -6.53 -0.98 2.36
C TRP A 76 -6.75 0.03 1.24
N SER A 77 -5.67 0.40 0.55
CA SER A 77 -5.74 1.28 -0.61
C SER A 77 -4.67 0.90 -1.62
N ASP A 78 -5.09 0.56 -2.84
CA ASP A 78 -4.19 0.14 -3.91
C ASP A 78 -4.91 0.17 -5.26
N PHE A 79 -4.18 -0.08 -6.34
CA PHE A 79 -4.72 -0.07 -7.70
C PHE A 79 -4.55 -1.43 -8.40
N ARG A 80 -5.48 -1.76 -9.26
CA ARG A 80 -5.51 -2.96 -10.12
C ARG A 80 -6.36 -2.66 -11.36
N ASP A 81 -6.34 -3.56 -12.34
CA ASP A 81 -7.42 -3.69 -13.30
C ASP A 81 -8.71 -4.14 -12.59
N GLU A 82 -9.85 -3.93 -13.24
CA GLU A 82 -11.16 -4.19 -12.64
C GLU A 82 -11.36 -5.67 -12.25
N GLU A 83 -10.91 -6.62 -13.09
CA GLU A 83 -11.04 -8.05 -12.81
C GLU A 83 -10.23 -8.46 -11.58
N THR A 84 -8.99 -8.00 -11.50
CA THR A 84 -8.10 -8.27 -10.36
C THR A 84 -8.62 -7.59 -9.09
N MET A 85 -9.21 -6.38 -9.20
CA MET A 85 -9.81 -5.67 -8.07
C MET A 85 -10.96 -6.46 -7.45
N GLN A 86 -11.82 -7.06 -8.29
CA GLN A 86 -12.92 -7.93 -7.82
C GLN A 86 -12.39 -9.18 -7.12
N LYS A 87 -11.34 -9.81 -7.67
CA LYS A 87 -10.67 -10.97 -7.04
C LYS A 87 -10.08 -10.62 -5.68
N VAL A 88 -9.43 -9.45 -5.55
CA VAL A 88 -8.86 -8.97 -4.27
C VAL A 88 -9.97 -8.73 -3.24
N GLN A 89 -11.08 -8.12 -3.63
CA GLN A 89 -12.23 -7.94 -2.73
C GLN A 89 -12.80 -9.27 -2.25
N ALA A 90 -13.02 -10.22 -3.14
CA ALA A 90 -13.50 -11.56 -2.78
C ALA A 90 -12.52 -12.28 -1.84
N LEU A 91 -11.23 -12.19 -2.13
CA LEU A 91 -10.17 -12.76 -1.31
C LEU A 91 -10.19 -12.21 0.13
N PHE A 92 -10.36 -10.91 0.33
CA PHE A 92 -10.46 -10.34 1.67
C PHE A 92 -11.68 -10.87 2.44
N ILE A 93 -12.83 -11.01 1.76
CA ILE A 93 -14.04 -11.59 2.36
C ILE A 93 -13.80 -13.06 2.73
N ASP A 94 -13.21 -13.85 1.84
CA ASP A 94 -12.86 -15.25 2.07
C ASP A 94 -11.83 -15.44 3.20
N SER A 95 -10.99 -14.42 3.45
CA SER A 95 -10.03 -14.40 4.56
C SER A 95 -10.66 -13.93 5.89
N GLY A 96 -12.00 -13.85 5.96
CA GLY A 96 -12.74 -13.59 7.18
C GLY A 96 -13.07 -12.13 7.47
N PHE A 97 -12.82 -11.19 6.54
CA PHE A 97 -13.21 -9.80 6.70
C PHE A 97 -14.65 -9.54 6.26
N LYS A 98 -15.27 -8.51 6.88
CA LYS A 98 -16.48 -7.87 6.36
C LYS A 98 -16.12 -6.52 5.75
N LEU A 99 -16.63 -6.25 4.55
CA LEU A 99 -16.47 -4.97 3.89
C LEU A 99 -17.42 -3.94 4.53
N VAL A 100 -16.86 -2.87 5.09
CA VAL A 100 -17.61 -1.75 5.68
C VAL A 100 -17.85 -0.66 4.64
N SER A 101 -16.82 -0.28 3.89
CA SER A 101 -16.95 0.69 2.81
C SER A 101 -15.93 0.44 1.70
N LYS A 102 -16.33 0.80 0.49
CA LYS A 102 -15.51 0.77 -0.72
C LYS A 102 -15.69 2.10 -1.46
N LYS A 103 -14.60 2.70 -1.88
CA LYS A 103 -14.65 3.88 -2.76
C LYS A 103 -13.57 3.76 -3.82
N GLU A 104 -13.94 3.97 -5.08
CA GLU A 104 -12.99 4.24 -6.15
C GLU A 104 -12.53 5.70 -6.03
N ILE A 105 -11.23 5.92 -6.10
CA ILE A 105 -10.58 7.23 -5.97
C ILE A 105 -9.60 7.51 -7.12
N THR A 106 -9.77 6.84 -8.26
CA THR A 106 -8.88 6.99 -9.42
C THR A 106 -8.79 8.43 -9.90
N ARG A 107 -9.90 9.16 -9.90
CA ARG A 107 -9.95 10.56 -10.34
C ARG A 107 -9.17 11.48 -9.39
N GLU A 108 -9.33 11.28 -8.11
CA GLU A 108 -8.62 12.05 -7.07
C GLU A 108 -7.11 11.78 -7.13
N VAL A 109 -6.72 10.50 -7.32
CA VAL A 109 -5.30 10.13 -7.49
C VAL A 109 -4.73 10.74 -8.77
N LEU A 110 -5.44 10.65 -9.90
CA LEU A 110 -4.98 11.24 -11.16
C LEU A 110 -4.81 12.76 -11.06
N ALA A 111 -5.75 13.45 -10.41
CA ALA A 111 -5.65 14.90 -10.18
C ALA A 111 -4.43 15.25 -9.31
N ALA A 112 -4.17 14.48 -8.26
CA ALA A 112 -2.98 14.65 -7.42
C ALA A 112 -1.67 14.39 -8.19
N LEU A 113 -1.63 13.35 -9.03
CA LEU A 113 -0.48 13.06 -9.89
C LEU A 113 -0.24 14.20 -10.88
N ASP A 114 -1.30 14.81 -11.42
CA ASP A 114 -1.21 15.97 -12.32
C ASP A 114 -0.62 17.19 -11.63
N GLU A 115 -1.08 17.48 -10.42
CA GLU A 115 -0.65 18.64 -9.64
C GLU A 115 0.84 18.56 -9.28
N ILE A 116 1.32 17.38 -8.86
CA ILE A 116 2.70 17.21 -8.40
C ILE A 116 3.70 16.80 -9.49
N ASN A 117 3.25 16.62 -10.75
CA ASN A 117 4.05 16.05 -11.82
C ASN A 117 5.39 16.74 -12.04
N GLU A 118 5.39 18.07 -12.17
CA GLU A 118 6.62 18.85 -12.43
C GLU A 118 7.61 18.78 -11.26
N ALA A 119 7.11 18.92 -10.04
CA ALA A 119 7.93 18.80 -8.83
C ALA A 119 8.53 17.40 -8.70
N LYS A 120 7.77 16.36 -9.04
CA LYS A 120 8.22 14.96 -9.03
C LYS A 120 9.35 14.73 -10.06
N ILE A 121 9.19 15.23 -11.28
CA ILE A 121 10.23 15.15 -12.33
C ILE A 121 11.51 15.85 -11.87
N GLU A 122 11.40 17.04 -11.29
CA GLU A 122 12.54 17.79 -10.78
C GLU A 122 13.27 17.02 -9.67
N GLN A 123 12.55 16.47 -8.71
CA GLN A 123 13.12 15.65 -7.64
C GLN A 123 13.84 14.41 -8.19
N ILE A 124 13.26 13.72 -9.16
CA ILE A 124 13.89 12.56 -9.80
C ILE A 124 15.17 13.01 -10.52
N ARG A 125 15.14 14.10 -11.26
CA ARG A 125 16.32 14.64 -11.97
C ARG A 125 17.45 15.02 -11.01
N LYS A 126 17.12 15.57 -9.85
CA LYS A 126 18.07 16.02 -8.84
C LYS A 126 18.72 14.86 -8.08
N ASN A 127 17.93 13.84 -7.72
CA ASN A 127 18.35 12.83 -6.75
C ASN A 127 18.65 11.45 -7.36
N VAL A 128 18.22 11.20 -8.61
CA VAL A 128 18.32 9.86 -9.23
C VAL A 128 19.35 9.88 -10.37
N PRO A 129 20.30 8.93 -10.39
CA PRO A 129 21.25 8.76 -11.49
C PRO A 129 20.54 8.62 -12.85
N LYS A 130 21.10 9.21 -13.90
CA LYS A 130 20.50 9.22 -15.25
C LYS A 130 20.10 7.83 -15.75
N SER A 131 20.92 6.83 -15.48
CA SER A 131 20.74 5.45 -15.96
C SER A 131 19.45 4.76 -15.47
N ILE A 132 18.90 5.18 -14.33
CA ILE A 132 17.71 4.56 -13.72
C ILE A 132 16.51 5.50 -13.59
N ARG A 133 16.62 6.76 -14.08
CA ARG A 133 15.54 7.75 -13.98
C ARG A 133 14.23 7.28 -14.58
N LYS A 134 14.27 6.64 -15.75
CA LYS A 134 13.07 6.14 -16.42
C LYS A 134 12.30 5.11 -15.56
N SER A 135 13.01 4.25 -14.84
CA SER A 135 12.39 3.30 -13.91
C SER A 135 11.71 4.03 -12.72
N PHE A 136 12.37 5.07 -12.18
CA PHE A 136 11.80 5.90 -11.13
C PHE A 136 10.61 6.71 -11.60
N GLU A 137 10.64 7.28 -12.80
CA GLU A 137 9.51 7.98 -13.40
C GLU A 137 8.31 7.06 -13.56
N THR A 138 8.53 5.83 -14.03
CA THR A 138 7.48 4.81 -14.15
C THR A 138 6.90 4.45 -12.78
N PHE A 139 7.76 4.14 -11.81
CA PHE A 139 7.35 3.83 -10.44
C PHE A 139 6.58 4.97 -9.78
N ALA A 140 7.01 6.20 -10.02
CA ALA A 140 6.39 7.39 -9.46
C ALA A 140 5.08 7.82 -10.17
N GLY A 141 4.65 7.14 -11.22
CA GLY A 141 3.44 7.49 -11.97
C GLY A 141 3.51 8.87 -12.62
N VAL A 142 4.69 9.24 -13.17
CA VAL A 142 4.86 10.48 -13.93
C VAL A 142 4.00 10.45 -15.19
N LYS A 143 3.48 11.59 -15.66
CA LYS A 143 2.69 11.72 -16.90
C LYS A 143 3.36 11.00 -18.08
N GLY A 144 2.59 10.22 -18.82
CA GLY A 144 3.04 9.43 -19.96
C GLY A 144 3.67 8.07 -19.57
N THR A 145 3.74 7.71 -18.30
CA THR A 145 4.15 6.37 -17.89
C THR A 145 2.99 5.38 -17.92
N PRO A 146 3.24 4.06 -18.00
CA PRO A 146 2.16 3.07 -18.09
C PRO A 146 1.15 3.14 -16.95
N VAL A 147 1.58 3.40 -15.72
CA VAL A 147 0.68 3.52 -14.55
C VAL A 147 -0.22 4.76 -14.69
N TYR A 148 0.36 5.92 -15.02
CA TYR A 148 -0.41 7.13 -15.26
C TYR A 148 -1.44 6.96 -16.40
N GLU A 149 -0.99 6.41 -17.53
CA GLU A 149 -1.87 6.15 -18.68
C GLU A 149 -2.94 5.09 -18.35
N GLY A 150 -2.63 4.13 -17.52
CA GLY A 150 -3.58 3.15 -17.00
C GLY A 150 -4.74 3.81 -16.22
N PHE A 151 -4.44 4.76 -15.34
CA PHE A 151 -5.45 5.55 -14.64
C PHE A 151 -6.24 6.45 -15.59
N ARG A 152 -5.55 7.11 -16.52
CA ARG A 152 -6.17 8.02 -17.49
C ARG A 152 -7.11 7.31 -18.46
N SER A 153 -6.75 6.11 -18.90
CA SER A 153 -7.55 5.30 -19.82
C SER A 153 -8.68 4.51 -19.15
N GLY A 154 -8.66 4.38 -17.82
CA GLY A 154 -9.57 3.53 -17.07
C GLY A 154 -9.22 2.04 -17.14
N SER A 155 -8.00 1.66 -17.53
CA SER A 155 -7.52 0.28 -17.45
C SER A 155 -6.98 -0.08 -16.07
N LEU A 156 -6.66 0.91 -15.24
CA LEU A 156 -6.32 0.77 -13.84
C LEU A 156 -7.29 1.59 -12.98
N HIS A 157 -7.73 1.00 -11.88
CA HIS A 157 -8.64 1.60 -10.91
C HIS A 157 -7.98 1.64 -9.54
N TYR A 158 -8.03 2.79 -8.89
CA TYR A 158 -7.52 2.98 -7.54
C TYR A 158 -8.68 2.95 -6.54
N HIS A 159 -8.64 1.99 -5.63
CA HIS A 159 -9.69 1.81 -4.64
C HIS A 159 -9.16 1.99 -3.22
N ARG A 160 -10.03 2.42 -2.32
CA ARG A 160 -9.83 2.29 -0.88
C ARG A 160 -10.94 1.43 -0.28
N TYR A 161 -10.56 0.51 0.60
CA TYR A 161 -11.49 -0.33 1.35
C TYR A 161 -11.31 -0.10 2.84
N LEU A 162 -12.41 -0.07 3.55
CA LEU A 162 -12.45 -0.25 4.99
C LEU A 162 -13.08 -1.61 5.24
N LEU A 163 -12.33 -2.48 5.86
CA LEU A 163 -12.75 -3.82 6.24
C LEU A 163 -12.70 -3.96 7.77
N VAL A 164 -13.47 -4.87 8.32
CA VAL A 164 -13.49 -5.18 9.76
C VAL A 164 -13.34 -6.68 9.95
N LYS A 165 -12.50 -7.09 10.91
CA LYS A 165 -12.49 -8.46 11.43
C LYS A 165 -13.69 -8.62 12.36
N PRO A 166 -14.64 -9.52 12.09
CA PRO A 166 -15.78 -9.77 12.97
C PRO A 166 -15.36 -10.16 14.40
N GLU A 167 -16.29 -9.98 15.35
CA GLU A 167 -16.12 -10.48 16.71
C GLU A 167 -16.13 -12.00 16.80
#